data_ee8b8742ac7d02065012d5f58fbd9c3e
#
_entry.id   ee8b8742ac7d02065012d5f58fbd9c3e
#
_cell.length_a   1.000
_cell.length_b   1.000
_cell.length_c   1.000
_cell.angle_alpha   90.00
_cell.angle_beta   90.00
_cell.angle_gamma   90.00
#
_symmetry.space_group_name_H-M   'P 1'
#
loop_
_entity.id
_entity.type
_entity.pdbx_description
1 polymer ?
#
loop_
_entity_poly.entity_id
_entity_poly.type
_entity_poly.pdbx_seq_one_letter_code
_entity_poly.pdbx_strand_id
1 'polypeptide(L)'
;MVLLNYLSIFHNNEMSKTVCKNENNRGKIQIMADIVDLCKAGIRKTHIMYKGNLSYEQINRYLYELLEKELIIQNLDDGVLTYRATEKGRSFLQYYNLMLSILDENVIDRAAAITKLV
;
A
#
# COMPACT_ATOMS: atom_id res chain seq x y z
N MET A 1 -12.76 -16.16 -4.09
CA MET A 1 -12.54 -15.27 -3.17
C MET A 1 -11.42 -14.37 -3.46
N VAL A 2 -11.56 -13.26 -2.98
CA VAL A 2 -10.66 -12.24 -3.30
C VAL A 2 -9.25 -12.55 -3.01
N LEU A 3 -9.05 -13.12 -1.88
CA LEU A 3 -7.74 -13.42 -1.49
C LEU A 3 -7.10 -14.46 -2.34
N LEU A 4 -7.87 -15.38 -2.86
CA LEU A 4 -7.36 -16.34 -3.69
C LEU A 4 -6.81 -15.80 -4.93
N ASN A 5 -7.52 -14.87 -5.52
CA ASN A 5 -7.07 -14.23 -6.63
C ASN A 5 -5.81 -13.54 -6.42
N TYR A 6 -5.71 -12.90 -5.33
CA TYR A 6 -4.56 -12.22 -4.95
C TYR A 6 -3.40 -13.14 -4.87
N LEU A 7 -3.60 -14.32 -4.30
CA LEU A 7 -2.55 -15.25 -4.20
C LEU A 7 -2.17 -15.82 -5.51
N SER A 8 -3.10 -16.05 -6.37
CA SER A 8 -2.76 -16.60 -7.60
C SER A 8 -2.12 -15.59 -8.43
N ILE A 9 -2.40 -14.41 -8.16
CA ILE A 9 -1.75 -13.41 -8.79
C ILE A 9 -0.40 -13.42 -8.34
N PHE A 10 -0.21 -13.95 -7.27
CA PHE A 10 1.01 -14.11 -6.88
C PHE A 10 1.35 -15.41 -7.07
N HIS A 11 0.71 -16.17 -7.57
CA HIS A 11 1.06 -17.38 -7.76
C HIS A 11 1.09 -17.67 -8.98
N ASN A 12 0.85 -17.28 -9.81
CA ASN A 12 1.02 -17.36 -10.70
C ASN A 12 1.54 -16.76 -11.23
N ASN A 13 1.56 -16.38 -10.99
CA ASN A 13 2.08 -15.82 -10.89
C ASN A 13 2.65 -15.77 -10.60
N GLU A 14 2.59 -16.02 -10.47
CA GLU A 14 2.94 -15.94 -9.84
C GLU A 14 3.26 -15.95 -9.04
N MET A 15 3.31 -16.33 -9.10
CA MET A 15 3.45 -16.28 -8.29
C MET A 15 4.10 -16.62 -7.87
N SER A 16 4.18 -16.97 -8.27
CA SER A 16 4.73 -17.13 -7.81
C SER A 16 5.65 -17.29 -7.78
N LYS A 17 5.93 -17.37 -8.10
CA LYS A 17 6.75 -17.29 -7.99
C LYS A 17 7.50 -16.82 -7.66
N THR A 18 7.46 -16.65 -7.50
CA THR A 18 8.10 -16.15 -7.03
C THR A 18 8.46 -15.54 -6.58
N VAL A 19 8.14 -15.84 -6.57
CA VAL A 19 8.31 -15.26 -6.04
C VAL A 19 8.94 -14.42 -5.57
N CYS A 20 8.99 -14.07 -5.30
CA CYS A 20 9.53 -13.17 -4.93
C CYS A 20 10.64 -13.14 -4.14
N LYS A 21 11.40 -13.47 -4.27
CA LYS A 21 12.51 -13.43 -3.71
C LYS A 21 13.17 -12.16 -3.71
N ASN A 22 12.76 -11.28 -4.48
CA ASN A 22 13.34 -9.95 -4.62
C ASN A 22 12.47 -9.02 -3.84
N GLU A 23 13.01 -8.23 -2.96
CA GLU A 23 12.21 -7.34 -2.19
C GLU A 23 11.54 -6.31 -3.02
N ASN A 24 12.11 -5.98 -4.18
CA ASN A 24 11.49 -5.01 -5.03
C ASN A 24 10.37 -5.59 -5.86
N ASN A 25 10.14 -6.90 -5.74
CA ASN A 25 9.10 -7.55 -6.50
C ASN A 25 7.82 -7.56 -5.70
N ARG A 26 7.31 -6.41 -5.39
CA ARG A 26 6.09 -6.28 -4.62
C ARG A 26 4.89 -6.28 -5.56
N GLY A 27 3.77 -6.77 -5.05
CA GLY A 27 2.55 -6.73 -5.82
C GLY A 27 1.96 -5.35 -5.88
N LYS A 28 1.05 -5.15 -6.82
CA LYS A 28 0.46 -3.84 -7.04
C LYS A 28 -0.24 -3.30 -5.79
N ILE A 29 -1.02 -4.14 -5.13
CA ILE A 29 -1.77 -3.70 -3.96
C ILE A 29 -0.82 -3.31 -2.83
N GLN A 30 0.25 -4.05 -2.67
CA GLN A 30 1.22 -3.73 -1.63
C GLN A 30 1.87 -2.39 -1.91
N ILE A 31 2.23 -2.13 -3.16
CA ILE A 31 2.85 -0.86 -3.52
C ILE A 31 1.88 0.27 -3.28
N MET A 32 0.61 0.09 -3.65
CA MET A 32 -0.39 1.11 -3.43
C MET A 32 -0.56 1.40 -1.94
N ALA A 33 -0.58 0.35 -1.13
CA ALA A 33 -0.70 0.52 0.30
C ALA A 33 0.51 1.25 0.87
N ASP A 34 1.70 0.92 0.39
CA ASP A 34 2.91 1.58 0.85
C ASP A 34 2.86 3.07 0.54
N ILE A 35 2.39 3.42 -0.66
CA ILE A 35 2.31 4.82 -1.04
C ILE A 35 1.29 5.57 -0.19
N VAL A 36 0.11 4.97 0.01
CA VAL A 36 -0.91 5.62 0.82
C VAL A 36 -0.43 5.82 2.24
N ASP A 37 0.31 4.85 2.74
CA ASP A 37 0.85 4.94 4.09
C ASP A 37 1.83 6.11 4.20
N LEU A 38 2.67 6.30 3.20
CA LEU A 38 3.61 7.41 3.18
C LEU A 38 2.87 8.75 3.08
N CYS A 39 1.68 8.74 2.50
CA CYS A 39 0.93 9.96 2.30
C CYS A 39 0.11 10.39 3.51
N LYS A 40 0.16 9.65 4.60
CA LYS A 40 -0.72 9.97 5.74
C LYS A 40 -0.51 11.38 6.28
N ALA A 41 0.70 11.85 6.30
CA ALA A 41 0.98 13.18 6.84
C ALA A 41 1.27 14.23 5.77
N GLY A 42 1.15 13.87 4.52
CA GLY A 42 1.48 14.79 3.46
C GLY A 42 2.95 14.66 3.09
N ILE A 43 3.24 14.43 1.82
CA ILE A 43 4.60 14.13 1.41
C ILE A 43 4.79 14.49 -0.05
N ARG A 44 5.99 14.87 -0.43
CA ARG A 44 6.28 15.22 -1.80
C ARG A 44 6.56 13.97 -2.62
N LYS A 45 6.31 14.08 -3.92
CA LYS A 45 6.48 12.96 -4.84
C LYS A 45 7.88 12.38 -4.79
N THR A 46 8.90 13.22 -4.72
CA THR A 46 10.26 12.71 -4.71
C THR A 46 10.53 11.87 -3.44
N HIS A 47 9.93 12.28 -2.33
CA HIS A 47 10.10 11.52 -1.10
C HIS A 47 9.36 10.20 -1.16
N ILE A 48 8.18 10.19 -1.80
CA ILE A 48 7.46 8.95 -1.96
C ILE A 48 8.27 7.99 -2.81
N MET A 49 8.84 8.51 -3.88
CA MET A 49 9.62 7.70 -4.79
C MET A 49 10.81 7.09 -4.07
N TYR A 50 11.52 7.93 -3.32
CA TYR A 50 12.70 7.49 -2.64
C TYR A 50 12.38 6.49 -1.52
N LYS A 51 11.45 6.85 -0.65
CA LYS A 51 11.10 5.98 0.47
C LYS A 51 10.38 4.72 0.02
N GLY A 52 9.63 4.82 -1.06
CA GLY A 52 8.91 3.67 -1.59
C GLY A 52 9.74 2.79 -2.49
N ASN A 53 10.97 3.21 -2.78
CA ASN A 53 11.86 2.46 -3.66
C ASN A 53 11.19 2.23 -5.01
N LEU A 54 10.71 3.30 -5.61
CA LEU A 54 10.00 3.23 -6.88
C LEU A 54 10.74 4.00 -7.94
N SER A 55 10.65 3.53 -9.18
CA SER A 55 11.20 4.28 -10.28
C SER A 55 10.29 5.46 -10.59
N TYR A 56 10.79 6.38 -11.40
CA TYR A 56 10.02 7.54 -11.80
C TYR A 56 8.75 7.12 -12.54
N GLU A 57 8.87 6.13 -13.39
CA GLU A 57 7.72 5.64 -14.13
C GLU A 57 6.70 5.02 -13.22
N GLN A 58 7.17 4.24 -12.25
CA GLN A 58 6.27 3.58 -11.34
C GLN A 58 5.52 4.59 -10.48
N ILE A 59 6.23 5.59 -9.94
CA ILE A 59 5.57 6.54 -9.06
C ILE A 59 4.51 7.33 -9.83
N ASN A 60 4.80 7.70 -11.06
CA ASN A 60 3.82 8.43 -11.85
C ASN A 60 2.59 7.60 -12.11
N ARG A 61 2.78 6.33 -12.45
CA ARG A 61 1.66 5.45 -12.75
C ARG A 61 0.81 5.21 -11.51
N TYR A 62 1.45 4.93 -10.38
CA TYR A 62 0.71 4.64 -9.18
C TYR A 62 0.02 5.87 -8.60
N LEU A 63 0.69 7.02 -8.66
CA LEU A 63 0.05 8.24 -8.17
C LEU A 63 -1.18 8.58 -8.99
N TYR A 64 -1.10 8.40 -10.30
CA TYR A 64 -2.23 8.67 -11.14
C TYR A 64 -3.41 7.77 -10.74
N GLU A 65 -3.14 6.50 -10.56
CA GLU A 65 -4.20 5.56 -10.21
C GLU A 65 -4.79 5.86 -8.83
N LEU A 66 -3.93 6.20 -7.88
CA LEU A 66 -4.41 6.49 -6.54
C LEU A 66 -5.24 7.77 -6.51
N LEU A 67 -4.86 8.75 -7.31
CA LEU A 67 -5.65 9.97 -7.42
C LEU A 67 -6.99 9.68 -8.08
N GLU A 68 -6.99 8.86 -9.10
CA GLU A 68 -8.23 8.50 -9.79
C GLU A 68 -9.19 7.80 -8.85
N LYS A 69 -8.68 6.97 -7.98
CA LYS A 69 -9.51 6.24 -7.04
C LYS A 69 -9.78 7.03 -5.77
N GLU A 70 -9.27 8.25 -5.73
CA GLU A 70 -9.49 9.15 -4.59
C GLU A 70 -8.94 8.58 -3.27
N LEU A 71 -7.87 7.83 -3.37
CA LEU A 71 -7.22 7.34 -2.16
C LEU A 71 -6.20 8.34 -1.65
N ILE A 72 -5.76 9.26 -2.51
CA ILE A 72 -4.90 10.36 -2.11
C ILE A 72 -5.38 11.61 -2.83
N ILE A 73 -4.98 12.77 -2.32
CA ILE A 73 -5.26 14.05 -2.98
C ILE A 73 -3.97 14.83 -3.05
N GLN A 74 -3.96 15.80 -3.95
CA GLN A 74 -2.83 16.69 -4.09
C GLN A 74 -3.11 17.98 -3.34
N ASN A 75 -2.09 18.51 -2.68
CA ASN A 75 -2.17 19.79 -2.02
C ASN A 75 -1.02 20.65 -2.48
N LEU A 76 -1.27 21.93 -2.68
CA LEU A 76 -0.21 22.84 -3.07
C LEU A 76 -0.04 23.83 -1.93
N ASP A 77 1.07 23.69 -1.19
CA ASP A 77 1.36 24.56 -0.06
C ASP A 77 2.60 25.36 -0.35
N ASP A 78 2.47 26.68 -0.41
CA ASP A 78 3.61 27.55 -0.67
C ASP A 78 4.38 27.11 -1.91
N GLY A 79 3.64 26.76 -2.94
CA GLY A 79 4.27 26.35 -4.18
C GLY A 79 4.81 24.94 -4.18
N VAL A 80 4.66 24.21 -3.10
CA VAL A 80 5.17 22.85 -3.03
C VAL A 80 4.00 21.87 -3.13
N LEU A 81 4.11 20.96 -4.08
CA LEU A 81 3.06 19.99 -4.30
C LEU A 81 3.29 18.78 -3.41
N THR A 82 2.28 18.46 -2.60
CA THR A 82 2.36 17.28 -1.74
C THR A 82 1.14 16.42 -1.97
N TYR A 83 1.25 15.19 -1.52
CA TYR A 83 0.16 14.21 -1.62
C TYR A 83 -0.23 13.77 -0.23
N ARG A 84 -1.52 13.65 -0.01
CA ARG A 84 -2.02 13.28 1.31
C ARG A 84 -3.10 12.22 1.17
N ALA A 85 -3.12 11.27 2.08
CA ALA A 85 -4.12 10.21 2.07
C ALA A 85 -5.47 10.80 2.40
N THR A 86 -6.50 10.36 1.69
CA THR A 86 -7.87 10.76 1.98
C THR A 86 -8.41 9.83 3.05
N GLU A 87 -9.63 10.09 3.48
CA GLU A 87 -10.27 9.20 4.41
C GLU A 87 -10.47 7.84 3.79
N LYS A 88 -10.81 7.82 2.50
CA LYS A 88 -10.95 6.57 1.77
C LYS A 88 -9.61 5.85 1.73
N GLY A 89 -8.53 6.59 1.54
CA GLY A 89 -7.20 5.99 1.54
C GLY A 89 -6.84 5.39 2.88
N ARG A 90 -7.20 6.07 3.96
CA ARG A 90 -6.92 5.55 5.29
C ARG A 90 -7.73 4.28 5.55
N SER A 91 -8.96 4.25 5.07
CA SER A 91 -9.78 3.04 5.19
C SER A 91 -9.15 1.89 4.41
N PHE A 92 -8.66 2.20 3.21
CA PHE A 92 -7.99 1.19 2.40
C PHE A 92 -6.81 0.60 3.16
N LEU A 93 -6.01 1.45 3.81
CA LEU A 93 -4.89 0.97 4.59
C LEU A 93 -5.33 0.11 5.76
N GLN A 94 -6.40 0.52 6.40
CA GLN A 94 -6.90 -0.23 7.54
C GLN A 94 -7.33 -1.62 7.13
N TYR A 95 -8.07 -1.73 6.02
CA TYR A 95 -8.50 -3.02 5.53
C TYR A 95 -7.32 -3.86 5.04
N TYR A 96 -6.34 -3.21 4.41
CA TYR A 96 -5.16 -3.91 3.95
C TYR A 96 -4.41 -4.53 5.14
N ASN A 97 -4.21 -3.74 6.18
CA ASN A 97 -3.52 -4.23 7.38
C ASN A 97 -4.31 -5.33 8.07
N LEU A 98 -5.62 -5.20 8.06
CA LEU A 98 -6.45 -6.23 8.65
C LEU A 98 -6.34 -7.53 7.87
N MET A 99 -6.32 -7.42 6.55
CA MET A 99 -6.15 -8.59 5.72
C MET A 99 -4.82 -9.28 6.01
N LEU A 100 -3.76 -8.48 6.14
CA LEU A 100 -2.45 -9.05 6.44
C LEU A 100 -2.45 -9.76 7.79
N SER A 101 -3.17 -9.20 8.75
CA SER A 101 -3.20 -9.80 10.08
C SER A 101 -3.92 -11.14 10.05
N ILE A 102 -4.84 -11.32 9.12
CA ILE A 102 -5.52 -12.59 8.99
C ILE A 102 -4.61 -13.63 8.37
N LEU A 103 -3.73 -13.19 7.47
CA LEU A 103 -2.86 -14.10 6.75
C LEU A 103 -1.58 -14.45 7.49
N ASP A 104 -1.22 -13.66 8.48
CA ASP A 104 0.05 -13.84 9.20
C ASP A 104 -0.24 -14.27 10.62
N GLU A 105 0.18 -15.46 10.99
CA GLU A 105 -0.09 -16.00 12.30
C GLU A 105 0.39 -15.12 13.43
N ASN A 106 1.59 -14.61 13.30
CA ASN A 106 2.14 -13.77 14.35
C ASN A 106 1.37 -12.47 14.51
N VAL A 107 0.95 -11.91 13.39
CA VAL A 107 0.17 -10.69 13.43
C VAL A 107 -1.22 -10.99 13.98
N ILE A 108 -1.76 -12.14 13.63
CA ILE A 108 -3.06 -12.53 14.14
C ILE A 108 -3.01 -12.68 15.66
N ASP A 109 -1.95 -13.28 16.17
CA ASP A 109 -1.81 -13.44 17.60
C ASP A 109 -1.78 -12.10 18.31
N ARG A 110 -1.06 -11.14 17.74
CA ARG A 110 -1.01 -9.82 18.34
C ARG A 110 -2.36 -9.14 18.28
N ALA A 111 -3.05 -9.31 17.17
CA ALA A 111 -4.37 -8.71 17.02
C ALA A 111 -5.34 -9.33 17.99
N ALA A 112 -5.25 -10.63 18.21
CA ALA A 112 -6.12 -11.30 19.15
C ALA A 112 -5.85 -10.82 20.57
N ALA A 113 -4.59 -10.62 20.89
CA ALA A 113 -4.24 -10.12 22.20
C ALA A 113 -4.82 -8.72 22.44
N ILE A 114 -4.73 -7.88 21.42
CA ILE A 114 -5.30 -6.55 21.52
C ILE A 114 -6.79 -6.61 21.68
N THR A 115 -7.43 -7.49 20.94
CA THR A 115 -8.87 -7.65 21.04
C THR A 115 -9.28 -8.08 22.42
N LYS A 116 -8.51 -8.93 23.03
CA LYS A 116 -8.85 -9.38 24.36
C LYS A 116 -8.73 -8.27 25.40
N LEU A 117 -7.86 -7.32 25.13
CA LEU A 117 -7.71 -6.20 26.03
C LEU A 117 -8.86 -5.24 25.94
N VAL A 118 -9.55 -5.25 24.84
CA VAL A 118 -10.69 -4.38 24.65
C VAL A 118 -11.93 -5.00 25.21
#